data_3fd6e80d268a30e54e5415871dba9d10
#
_entry.id   3fd6e80d268a30e54e5415871dba9d10
#
_cell.length_a   1.000
_cell.length_b   1.000
_cell.length_c   1.000
_cell.angle_alpha   90.00
_cell.angle_beta   90.00
_cell.angle_gamma   90.00
#
_symmetry.space_group_name_H-M   'P 1'
#
loop_
_entity.id
_entity.type
_entity.pdbx_description
1 polymer ?
#
loop_
_entity_poly.entity_id
_entity_poly.type
_entity_poly.pdbx_seq_one_letter_code
_entity_poly.pdbx_strand_id
1 'polypeptide(L)'
;MNRAARAIRAAAAVAAAVALLAVAGCASGLRSGAEPTVTYALRAAPVAGSAKLLDVAVRVDRAVPAPGFASERILVVREDRRLDHYSGSRWPEMLPDVVTALAIETLRGSAALTAVHDQRAPFTSDYLLLITIRHFEADASGGGAPQVRVALECTLGRRDDRVVIATFTAAGSASASANRMSAVIAAYEAATQQALAVLSTRTLEALTLDTSTN
;
A
#
# COMPACT_ATOMS: atom_id res chain seq x y z
N MET A 1 -32.08 -71.25 11.86
CA MET A 1 -32.21 -70.13 10.96
C MET A 1 -31.79 -68.75 11.52
N ASN A 2 -31.29 -68.64 12.78
CA ASN A 2 -31.08 -67.32 13.43
C ASN A 2 -29.60 -66.84 13.56
N ARG A 3 -28.59 -67.62 13.22
CA ARG A 3 -27.20 -67.25 13.36
C ARG A 3 -26.69 -66.44 12.16
N ALA A 4 -27.09 -66.78 10.95
CA ALA A 4 -26.70 -66.07 9.75
C ALA A 4 -27.27 -64.63 9.70
N ALA A 5 -28.52 -64.43 10.11
CA ALA A 5 -29.15 -63.12 10.18
C ALA A 5 -28.52 -62.19 11.21
N ARG A 6 -28.00 -62.72 12.33
CA ARG A 6 -27.22 -61.91 13.31
C ARG A 6 -25.84 -61.52 12.80
N ALA A 7 -25.16 -62.40 12.08
CA ALA A 7 -23.86 -62.10 11.49
C ALA A 7 -23.95 -60.99 10.44
N ILE A 8 -24.98 -60.98 9.58
CA ILE A 8 -25.21 -59.96 8.55
C ILE A 8 -25.52 -58.60 9.20
N ARG A 9 -26.33 -58.58 10.25
CA ARG A 9 -26.64 -57.34 10.99
C ARG A 9 -25.42 -56.76 11.71
N ALA A 10 -24.56 -57.59 12.27
CA ALA A 10 -23.33 -57.14 12.91
C ALA A 10 -22.33 -56.59 11.89
N ALA A 11 -22.19 -57.24 10.72
CA ALA A 11 -21.32 -56.73 9.64
C ALA A 11 -21.82 -55.40 9.08
N ALA A 12 -23.13 -55.20 8.90
CA ALA A 12 -23.71 -53.94 8.46
C ALA A 12 -23.53 -52.82 9.49
N ALA A 13 -23.62 -53.10 10.79
CA ALA A 13 -23.37 -52.10 11.84
C ALA A 13 -21.91 -51.66 11.91
N VAL A 14 -20.97 -52.59 11.72
CA VAL A 14 -19.51 -52.25 11.64
C VAL A 14 -19.20 -51.41 10.41
N ALA A 15 -19.76 -51.77 9.25
CA ALA A 15 -19.58 -50.98 8.02
C ALA A 15 -20.13 -49.56 8.14
N ALA A 16 -21.30 -49.38 8.79
CA ALA A 16 -21.89 -48.07 9.04
C ALA A 16 -21.05 -47.25 10.04
N ALA A 17 -20.48 -47.84 11.05
CA ALA A 17 -19.61 -47.17 12.02
C ALA A 17 -18.28 -46.70 11.38
N VAL A 18 -17.69 -47.54 10.51
CA VAL A 18 -16.47 -47.16 9.76
C VAL A 18 -16.75 -46.03 8.77
N ALA A 19 -17.91 -46.03 8.10
CA ALA A 19 -18.30 -44.95 7.18
C ALA A 19 -18.53 -43.62 7.93
N LEU A 20 -19.13 -43.65 9.12
CA LEU A 20 -19.32 -42.46 9.96
C LEU A 20 -17.99 -41.89 10.50
N LEU A 21 -17.02 -42.72 10.84
CA LEU A 21 -15.67 -42.30 11.25
C LEU A 21 -14.87 -41.69 10.11
N ALA A 22 -15.05 -42.17 8.86
CA ALA A 22 -14.40 -41.59 7.67
C ALA A 22 -14.92 -40.18 7.32
N VAL A 23 -16.22 -39.91 7.54
CA VAL A 23 -16.80 -38.57 7.29
C VAL A 23 -16.39 -37.57 8.37
N ALA A 24 -16.20 -37.98 9.63
CA ALA A 24 -15.74 -37.11 10.71
C ALA A 24 -14.25 -36.65 10.52
N GLY A 25 -13.42 -37.46 9.86
CA GLY A 25 -12.03 -37.17 9.59
C GLY A 25 -11.81 -36.04 8.55
N CYS A 26 -12.75 -35.81 7.63
CA CYS A 26 -12.64 -34.77 6.61
C CYS A 26 -12.99 -33.36 7.10
N ALA A 27 -13.73 -33.23 8.20
CA ALA A 27 -14.17 -31.95 8.75
C ALA A 27 -13.06 -31.21 9.53
N SER A 28 -12.02 -31.91 10.00
CA SER A 28 -10.92 -31.31 10.78
C SER A 28 -9.80 -30.74 9.89
N GLY A 29 -9.75 -31.08 8.58
CA GLY A 29 -8.74 -30.59 7.63
C GLY A 29 -8.98 -29.20 7.05
N LEU A 30 -10.15 -28.59 7.26
CA LEU A 30 -10.55 -27.30 6.68
C LEU A 30 -10.36 -26.09 7.59
N ARG A 31 -9.84 -26.29 8.80
CA ARG A 31 -9.40 -25.16 9.61
C ARG A 31 -8.03 -24.72 9.09
N SER A 32 -8.04 -23.71 8.21
CA SER A 32 -6.83 -22.98 7.88
C SER A 32 -6.25 -22.43 9.18
N GLY A 33 -5.11 -22.99 9.61
CA GLY A 33 -4.33 -22.47 10.75
C GLY A 33 -3.57 -21.20 10.43
N ALA A 34 -3.96 -20.47 9.37
CA ALA A 34 -3.38 -19.20 9.03
C ALA A 34 -3.71 -18.19 10.14
N GLU A 35 -2.68 -17.61 10.74
CA GLU A 35 -2.85 -16.51 11.69
C GLU A 35 -3.67 -15.39 11.03
N PRO A 36 -4.57 -14.73 11.80
CA PRO A 36 -5.34 -13.61 11.27
C PRO A 36 -4.43 -12.55 10.70
N THR A 37 -4.63 -12.18 9.44
CA THR A 37 -3.87 -11.10 8.81
C THR A 37 -4.39 -9.75 9.30
N VAL A 38 -3.49 -8.92 9.85
CA VAL A 38 -3.78 -7.57 10.30
C VAL A 38 -3.55 -6.59 9.15
N THR A 39 -4.56 -5.79 8.85
CA THR A 39 -4.47 -4.73 7.83
C THR A 39 -4.12 -3.40 8.50
N TYR A 40 -3.08 -2.75 7.99
CA TYR A 40 -2.61 -1.44 8.48
C TYR A 40 -2.88 -0.37 7.42
N ALA A 41 -3.39 0.78 7.85
CA ALA A 41 -3.61 1.94 6.99
C ALA A 41 -2.66 3.07 7.40
N LEU A 42 -2.20 3.82 6.41
CA LEU A 42 -1.42 5.04 6.59
C LEU A 42 -2.33 6.26 6.39
N ARG A 43 -1.96 7.38 6.99
CA ARG A 43 -2.65 8.66 6.84
C ARG A 43 -1.86 9.58 5.92
N ALA A 44 -2.58 10.40 5.15
CA ALA A 44 -1.99 11.44 4.34
C ALA A 44 -1.18 12.43 5.18
N ALA A 45 -0.24 13.12 4.54
CA ALA A 45 0.52 14.16 5.22
C ALA A 45 -0.40 15.34 5.58
N PRO A 46 -0.34 15.82 6.83
CA PRO A 46 -0.90 17.11 7.15
C PRO A 46 -0.09 18.19 6.41
N VAL A 47 -0.72 18.91 5.50
CA VAL A 47 -0.10 20.04 4.80
C VAL A 47 -0.79 21.33 5.23
N ALA A 48 0.01 22.38 5.42
CA ALA A 48 -0.57 23.70 5.67
C ALA A 48 -1.34 24.15 4.43
N GLY A 49 -2.57 24.63 4.62
CA GLY A 49 -3.36 25.17 3.53
C GLY A 49 -2.63 26.34 2.86
N SER A 50 -2.68 26.42 1.53
CA SER A 50 -2.11 27.54 0.79
C SER A 50 -3.01 28.78 0.92
N ALA A 51 -2.37 29.93 1.10
CA ALA A 51 -3.10 31.20 1.06
C ALA A 51 -3.51 31.61 -0.36
N LYS A 52 -2.93 30.98 -1.40
CA LYS A 52 -3.18 31.27 -2.81
C LYS A 52 -3.74 30.02 -3.50
N LEU A 53 -4.93 30.15 -4.02
CA LEU A 53 -5.53 29.14 -4.90
C LEU A 53 -4.96 29.31 -6.31
N LEU A 54 -4.47 28.23 -6.88
CA LEU A 54 -4.13 28.12 -8.29
C LEU A 54 -5.36 27.59 -9.04
N ASP A 55 -5.77 28.31 -10.08
CA ASP A 55 -6.94 27.90 -10.89
C ASP A 55 -6.52 26.84 -11.92
N VAL A 56 -6.11 25.69 -11.37
CA VAL A 56 -5.68 24.53 -12.16
C VAL A 56 -6.17 23.25 -11.55
N ALA A 57 -6.43 22.27 -12.43
CA ALA A 57 -6.79 20.90 -12.07
C ALA A 57 -5.60 19.96 -12.34
N VAL A 58 -5.24 19.13 -11.34
CA VAL A 58 -4.18 18.13 -11.44
C VAL A 58 -4.78 16.74 -11.45
N ARG A 59 -4.42 15.91 -12.42
CA ARG A 59 -4.68 14.47 -12.39
C ARG A 59 -3.46 13.73 -11.85
N VAL A 60 -3.68 12.85 -10.90
CA VAL A 60 -2.67 11.92 -10.39
C VAL A 60 -2.96 10.55 -11.00
N ASP A 61 -2.07 10.03 -11.82
CA ASP A 61 -2.19 8.69 -12.34
C ASP A 61 -1.75 7.66 -11.28
N ARG A 62 -2.22 6.42 -11.43
CA ARG A 62 -1.83 5.32 -10.54
C ARG A 62 -0.33 5.20 -10.48
N ALA A 63 0.24 5.19 -9.28
CA ALA A 63 1.68 5.08 -9.10
C ALA A 63 2.24 3.80 -9.72
N VAL A 64 3.42 3.89 -10.33
CA VAL A 64 4.13 2.76 -10.93
C VAL A 64 5.15 2.24 -9.92
N PRO A 65 5.06 0.99 -9.48
CA PRO A 65 6.01 0.44 -8.52
C PRO A 65 7.29 -0.04 -9.20
N ALA A 66 8.44 0.15 -8.56
CA ALA A 66 9.63 -0.59 -8.91
C ALA A 66 9.41 -2.12 -8.71
N PRO A 67 10.20 -2.99 -9.35
CA PRO A 67 10.07 -4.44 -9.19
C PRO A 67 10.08 -4.85 -7.71
N GLY A 68 9.12 -5.70 -7.32
CA GLY A 68 8.95 -6.17 -5.94
C GLY A 68 7.96 -5.36 -5.09
N PHE A 69 7.57 -4.14 -5.50
CA PHE A 69 6.68 -3.28 -4.73
C PHE A 69 5.19 -3.37 -5.14
N ALA A 70 4.85 -4.16 -6.17
CA ALA A 70 3.47 -4.33 -6.64
C ALA A 70 2.70 -5.36 -5.80
N SER A 71 2.52 -5.13 -4.50
CA SER A 71 1.80 -6.03 -3.61
C SER A 71 1.15 -5.30 -2.43
N GLU A 72 0.28 -6.00 -1.69
CA GLU A 72 -0.27 -5.55 -0.41
C GLU A 72 0.69 -5.81 0.77
N ARG A 73 1.83 -6.46 0.53
CA ARG A 73 2.75 -6.88 1.60
C ARG A 73 3.52 -5.69 2.15
N ILE A 74 3.73 -5.68 3.47
CA ILE A 74 4.60 -4.71 4.14
C ILE A 74 6.02 -5.24 4.05
N LEU A 75 6.85 -4.57 3.25
CA LEU A 75 8.17 -5.07 2.85
C LEU A 75 9.24 -4.75 3.89
N VAL A 76 10.22 -5.64 3.99
CA VAL A 76 11.40 -5.47 4.84
C VAL A 76 12.65 -6.01 4.15
N VAL A 77 13.74 -5.25 4.22
CA VAL A 77 15.07 -5.70 3.81
C VAL A 77 15.77 -6.35 5.01
N ARG A 78 16.21 -7.59 4.85
CA ARG A 78 16.94 -8.37 5.87
C ARG A 78 18.46 -8.23 5.74
N GLU A 79 19.22 -8.81 6.67
CA GLU A 79 20.68 -8.70 6.77
C GLU A 79 21.43 -9.03 5.48
N ASP A 80 21.01 -10.04 4.74
CA ASP A 80 21.59 -10.44 3.45
C ASP A 80 21.09 -9.61 2.25
N ARG A 81 20.50 -8.44 2.49
CA ARG A 81 19.81 -7.58 1.51
C ARG A 81 18.62 -8.24 0.82
N ARG A 82 18.12 -9.33 1.38
CA ARG A 82 16.94 -10.00 0.87
C ARG A 82 15.70 -9.18 1.16
N LEU A 83 14.90 -8.92 0.10
CA LEU A 83 13.58 -8.33 0.22
C LEU A 83 12.60 -9.41 0.71
N ASP A 84 12.03 -9.19 1.85
CA ASP A 84 11.09 -10.06 2.54
C ASP A 84 9.84 -9.23 2.96
N HIS A 85 8.92 -9.79 3.72
CA HIS A 85 7.73 -9.10 4.21
C HIS A 85 7.42 -9.49 5.66
N TYR A 86 6.69 -8.62 6.35
CA TYR A 86 6.17 -8.91 7.68
C TYR A 86 4.99 -9.87 7.59
N SER A 87 5.16 -11.10 8.14
CA SER A 87 4.11 -12.12 8.16
C SER A 87 2.87 -11.61 8.90
N GLY A 88 1.69 -12.07 8.49
CA GLY A 88 0.41 -11.70 9.12
C GLY A 88 0.06 -10.21 9.03
N SER A 89 0.75 -9.41 8.19
CA SER A 89 0.56 -7.97 8.10
C SER A 89 0.50 -7.52 6.64
N ARG A 90 -0.43 -6.62 6.32
CA ARG A 90 -0.58 -6.09 4.96
C ARG A 90 -1.13 -4.67 4.94
N TRP A 91 -0.98 -4.00 3.81
CA TRP A 91 -1.70 -2.80 3.44
C TRP A 91 -3.15 -3.12 3.08
N PRO A 92 -4.07 -2.13 3.10
CA PRO A 92 -5.48 -2.35 2.75
C PRO A 92 -5.69 -2.66 1.26
N GLU A 93 -4.79 -2.18 0.41
CA GLU A 93 -4.79 -2.33 -1.04
C GLU A 93 -3.37 -2.59 -1.55
N MET A 94 -3.21 -2.79 -2.85
CA MET A 94 -1.90 -2.81 -3.49
C MET A 94 -1.16 -1.51 -3.22
N LEU A 95 0.14 -1.58 -2.92
CA LEU A 95 0.93 -0.40 -2.57
C LEU A 95 0.81 0.78 -3.56
N PRO A 96 0.78 0.57 -4.90
CA PRO A 96 0.54 1.65 -5.85
C PRO A 96 -0.76 2.41 -5.61
N ASP A 97 -1.82 1.70 -5.23
CA ASP A 97 -3.13 2.30 -4.98
C ASP A 97 -3.12 3.09 -3.66
N VAL A 98 -2.48 2.54 -2.63
CA VAL A 98 -2.26 3.23 -1.34
C VAL A 98 -1.50 4.54 -1.54
N VAL A 99 -0.36 4.51 -2.26
CA VAL A 99 0.45 5.71 -2.51
C VAL A 99 -0.31 6.74 -3.33
N THR A 100 -1.03 6.31 -4.36
CA THR A 100 -1.85 7.20 -5.19
C THR A 100 -2.94 7.90 -4.38
N ALA A 101 -3.67 7.15 -3.55
CA ALA A 101 -4.73 7.70 -2.70
C ALA A 101 -4.16 8.73 -1.71
N LEU A 102 -3.04 8.42 -1.06
CA LEU A 102 -2.38 9.32 -0.11
C LEU A 102 -1.85 10.59 -0.78
N ALA A 103 -1.30 10.48 -2.00
CA ALA A 103 -0.84 11.65 -2.77
C ALA A 103 -2.01 12.57 -3.14
N ILE A 104 -3.12 12.00 -3.62
CA ILE A 104 -4.35 12.75 -3.93
C ILE A 104 -4.89 13.44 -2.68
N GLU A 105 -4.99 12.72 -1.56
CA GLU A 105 -5.49 13.27 -0.29
C GLU A 105 -4.59 14.41 0.20
N THR A 106 -3.27 14.25 0.12
CA THR A 106 -2.30 15.28 0.52
C THR A 106 -2.43 16.54 -0.36
N LEU A 107 -2.52 16.39 -1.68
CA LEU A 107 -2.68 17.53 -2.59
C LEU A 107 -4.03 18.24 -2.39
N ARG A 108 -5.11 17.49 -2.15
CA ARG A 108 -6.42 18.08 -1.79
C ARG A 108 -6.36 18.83 -0.47
N GLY A 109 -5.67 18.27 0.52
CA GLY A 109 -5.49 18.89 1.85
C GLY A 109 -4.74 20.22 1.80
N SER A 110 -3.95 20.48 0.76
CA SER A 110 -3.28 21.78 0.58
C SER A 110 -4.24 22.93 0.30
N ALA A 111 -5.47 22.66 -0.17
CA ALA A 111 -6.45 23.63 -0.62
C ALA A 111 -5.91 24.66 -1.62
N ALA A 112 -4.83 24.32 -2.33
CA ALA A 112 -4.12 25.20 -3.26
C ALA A 112 -4.56 25.04 -4.72
N LEU A 113 -5.32 23.98 -5.03
CA LEU A 113 -5.69 23.59 -6.39
C LEU A 113 -7.21 23.60 -6.54
N THR A 114 -7.70 24.02 -7.70
CA THR A 114 -9.14 23.97 -8.02
C THR A 114 -9.67 22.55 -7.96
N ALA A 115 -8.91 21.59 -8.47
CA ALA A 115 -9.27 20.18 -8.38
C ALA A 115 -8.06 19.24 -8.40
N VAL A 116 -8.21 18.10 -7.72
CA VAL A 116 -7.26 16.96 -7.82
C VAL A 116 -8.07 15.72 -8.13
N HIS A 117 -7.80 15.11 -9.27
CA HIS A 117 -8.50 13.94 -9.79
C HIS A 117 -7.63 12.69 -9.76
N ASP A 118 -8.26 11.54 -9.61
CA ASP A 118 -7.63 10.28 -9.95
C ASP A 118 -7.75 9.99 -11.47
N GLN A 119 -7.06 8.97 -11.95
CA GLN A 119 -7.08 8.58 -13.37
C GLN A 119 -8.46 8.13 -13.89
N ARG A 120 -9.41 7.77 -13.01
CA ARG A 120 -10.75 7.29 -13.36
C ARG A 120 -11.75 8.42 -13.48
N ALA A 121 -11.40 9.61 -12.98
CA ALA A 121 -12.30 10.76 -13.04
C ALA A 121 -12.56 11.18 -14.50
N PRO A 122 -13.81 11.36 -14.91
CA PRO A 122 -14.15 11.73 -16.29
C PRO A 122 -13.91 13.22 -16.60
N PHE A 123 -13.37 13.96 -15.65
CA PHE A 123 -13.16 15.39 -15.76
C PHE A 123 -11.82 15.72 -16.43
N THR A 124 -11.76 16.86 -17.10
CA THR A 124 -10.53 17.39 -17.66
C THR A 124 -9.60 17.85 -16.54
N SER A 125 -8.31 17.81 -16.80
CA SER A 125 -7.27 18.36 -15.92
C SER A 125 -6.20 19.01 -16.76
N ASP A 126 -5.60 20.07 -16.24
CA ASP A 126 -4.59 20.87 -16.94
C ASP A 126 -3.21 20.19 -16.86
N TYR A 127 -2.95 19.53 -15.73
CA TYR A 127 -1.67 18.87 -15.46
C TYR A 127 -1.83 17.40 -15.11
N LEU A 128 -0.76 16.64 -15.34
CA LEU A 128 -0.63 15.23 -15.01
C LEU A 128 0.57 15.04 -14.09
N LEU A 129 0.35 14.43 -12.94
CA LEU A 129 1.39 13.98 -12.02
C LEU A 129 1.56 12.46 -12.14
N LEU A 130 2.74 12.04 -12.57
CA LEU A 130 3.18 10.64 -12.61
C LEU A 130 4.07 10.38 -11.39
N ILE A 131 3.86 9.24 -10.73
CA ILE A 131 4.61 8.83 -9.54
C ILE A 131 5.20 7.46 -9.78
N THR A 132 6.52 7.31 -9.60
CA THR A 132 7.20 6.01 -9.57
C THR A 132 7.68 5.73 -8.16
N ILE A 133 7.27 4.61 -7.57
CA ILE A 133 7.69 4.18 -6.23
C ILE A 133 9.07 3.52 -6.37
N ARG A 134 10.13 4.18 -5.87
CA ARG A 134 11.50 3.67 -5.90
C ARG A 134 11.86 2.91 -4.64
N HIS A 135 11.41 3.43 -3.49
CA HIS A 135 11.60 2.82 -2.16
C HIS A 135 10.30 2.92 -1.36
N PHE A 136 9.94 1.85 -0.72
CA PHE A 136 8.84 1.79 0.25
C PHE A 136 9.04 0.54 1.13
N GLU A 137 10.14 0.51 1.87
CA GLU A 137 10.55 -0.65 2.67
C GLU A 137 11.11 -0.26 4.03
N ALA A 138 11.04 -1.19 4.98
CA ALA A 138 11.79 -1.11 6.22
C ALA A 138 13.14 -1.80 6.04
N ASP A 139 14.23 -1.16 6.42
CA ASP A 139 15.57 -1.75 6.42
C ASP A 139 15.90 -2.24 7.84
N ALA A 140 15.94 -3.55 8.01
CA ALA A 140 16.30 -4.26 9.25
C ALA A 140 17.68 -4.93 9.14
N SER A 141 18.48 -4.60 8.12
CA SER A 141 19.78 -5.23 7.86
C SER A 141 20.81 -4.99 8.97
N GLY A 142 20.64 -3.94 9.76
CA GLY A 142 21.54 -3.61 10.88
C GLY A 142 21.25 -4.33 12.20
N GLY A 143 20.32 -5.32 12.24
CA GLY A 143 20.01 -6.12 13.44
C GLY A 143 19.32 -5.37 14.58
N GLY A 144 19.04 -4.08 14.42
CA GLY A 144 18.37 -3.22 15.41
C GLY A 144 16.92 -2.88 15.05
N ALA A 145 16.45 -1.74 15.54
CA ALA A 145 15.16 -1.18 15.14
C ALA A 145 15.22 -0.79 13.65
N PRO A 146 14.23 -1.20 12.84
CA PRO A 146 14.26 -0.95 11.39
C PRO A 146 14.18 0.55 11.06
N GLN A 147 14.84 0.94 9.98
CA GLN A 147 14.69 2.26 9.37
C GLN A 147 13.79 2.15 8.15
N VAL A 148 12.69 2.88 8.12
CA VAL A 148 11.80 2.95 6.94
C VAL A 148 12.33 4.00 5.98
N ARG A 149 12.32 3.66 4.69
CA ARG A 149 12.62 4.56 3.57
C ARG A 149 11.47 4.60 2.59
N VAL A 150 11.09 5.81 2.22
CA VAL A 150 10.10 6.08 1.16
C VAL A 150 10.77 7.01 0.16
N ALA A 151 10.74 6.67 -1.14
CA ALA A 151 11.21 7.53 -2.21
C ALA A 151 10.29 7.39 -3.42
N LEU A 152 9.73 8.51 -3.82
CA LEU A 152 8.81 8.68 -4.93
C LEU A 152 9.46 9.57 -5.98
N GLU A 153 9.67 9.06 -7.17
CA GLU A 153 10.09 9.86 -8.32
C GLU A 153 8.84 10.41 -9.01
N CYS A 154 8.77 11.72 -9.12
CA CYS A 154 7.60 12.44 -9.58
C CYS A 154 7.92 13.20 -10.88
N THR A 155 7.02 13.09 -11.85
CA THR A 155 7.08 13.87 -13.10
C THR A 155 5.76 14.60 -13.25
N LEU A 156 5.82 15.94 -13.33
CA LEU A 156 4.69 16.81 -13.55
C LEU A 156 4.75 17.38 -14.97
N GLY A 157 3.67 17.26 -15.70
CA GLY A 157 3.59 17.76 -17.09
C GLY A 157 2.26 18.43 -17.39
N ARG A 158 2.26 19.38 -18.32
CA ARG A 158 1.03 19.92 -18.91
C ARG A 158 0.39 18.88 -19.82
N ARG A 159 -0.91 18.86 -19.89
CA ARG A 159 -1.65 17.86 -20.68
C ARG A 159 -1.92 18.30 -22.11
N ASP A 160 -2.04 19.59 -22.37
CA ASP A 160 -2.34 20.17 -23.68
C ASP A 160 -1.19 19.95 -24.67
N ASP A 161 0.03 20.39 -24.32
CA ASP A 161 1.23 20.31 -25.16
C ASP A 161 2.17 19.15 -24.76
N ARG A 162 1.86 18.42 -23.68
CA ARG A 162 2.65 17.28 -23.15
C ARG A 162 4.06 17.64 -22.70
N VAL A 163 4.29 18.91 -22.34
CA VAL A 163 5.58 19.37 -21.83
C VAL A 163 5.74 18.99 -20.37
N VAL A 164 6.87 18.38 -20.03
CA VAL A 164 7.26 18.12 -18.63
C VAL A 164 7.76 19.44 -18.04
N ILE A 165 7.11 19.91 -16.98
CA ILE A 165 7.45 21.15 -16.29
C ILE A 165 8.34 20.93 -15.07
N ALA A 166 8.29 19.74 -14.46
CA ALA A 166 9.14 19.38 -13.35
C ALA A 166 9.35 17.86 -13.24
N THR A 167 10.56 17.48 -12.84
CA THR A 167 10.90 16.13 -12.38
C THR A 167 11.66 16.26 -11.05
N PHE A 168 11.25 15.52 -10.03
CA PHE A 168 11.86 15.58 -8.71
C PHE A 168 11.67 14.28 -7.93
N THR A 169 12.49 14.08 -6.91
CA THR A 169 12.31 12.99 -5.94
C THR A 169 11.73 13.53 -4.66
N ALA A 170 10.62 12.94 -4.22
CA ALA A 170 10.01 13.18 -2.93
C ALA A 170 10.38 12.02 -2.00
N ALA A 171 11.15 12.28 -0.96
CA ALA A 171 11.68 11.25 -0.08
C ALA A 171 11.41 11.55 1.38
N GLY A 172 11.33 10.48 2.17
CA GLY A 172 11.22 10.55 3.62
C GLY A 172 11.83 9.30 4.25
N SER A 173 12.28 9.42 5.48
CA SER A 173 12.81 8.30 6.26
C SER A 173 12.53 8.47 7.74
N ALA A 174 12.29 7.35 8.43
CA ALA A 174 12.07 7.34 9.87
C ALA A 174 12.55 6.03 10.48
N SER A 175 13.18 6.11 11.64
CA SER A 175 13.55 4.93 12.41
C SER A 175 12.39 4.48 13.28
N ALA A 176 12.10 3.17 13.29
CA ALA A 176 11.17 2.61 14.25
C ALA A 176 11.74 2.74 15.67
N SER A 177 10.91 3.00 16.66
CA SER A 177 11.35 3.08 18.06
C SER A 177 11.70 1.72 18.67
N ALA A 178 11.28 0.64 18.03
CA ALA A 178 11.58 -0.74 18.41
C ALA A 178 11.31 -1.69 17.23
N ASN A 179 11.89 -2.89 17.26
CA ASN A 179 11.59 -3.95 16.28
C ASN A 179 10.28 -4.67 16.63
N ARG A 180 9.15 -3.95 16.57
CA ARG A 180 7.78 -4.45 16.73
C ARG A 180 6.86 -3.79 15.73
N MET A 181 5.84 -4.48 15.25
CA MET A 181 5.02 -4.06 14.12
C MET A 181 4.40 -2.67 14.30
N SER A 182 3.85 -2.35 15.48
CA SER A 182 3.28 -1.02 15.74
C SER A 182 4.28 0.12 15.60
N ALA A 183 5.55 -0.07 16.02
CA ALA A 183 6.61 0.91 15.87
C ALA A 183 7.09 1.03 14.41
N VAL A 184 7.12 -0.09 13.69
CA VAL A 184 7.44 -0.12 12.26
C VAL A 184 6.38 0.63 11.45
N ILE A 185 5.08 0.41 11.74
CA ILE A 185 4.00 1.14 11.07
C ILE A 185 4.06 2.65 11.37
N ALA A 186 4.35 3.04 12.60
CA ALA A 186 4.54 4.46 12.92
C ALA A 186 5.70 5.08 12.13
N ALA A 187 6.80 4.33 11.93
CA ALA A 187 7.90 4.77 11.09
C ALA A 187 7.51 4.86 9.61
N TYR A 188 6.73 3.90 9.08
CA TYR A 188 6.16 3.99 7.73
C TYR A 188 5.29 5.23 7.56
N GLU A 189 4.41 5.50 8.53
CA GLU A 189 3.56 6.69 8.49
C GLU A 189 4.40 7.98 8.47
N ALA A 190 5.38 8.11 9.36
CA ALA A 190 6.24 9.27 9.43
C ALA A 190 7.07 9.47 8.13
N ALA A 191 7.69 8.41 7.60
CA ALA A 191 8.46 8.48 6.37
C ALA A 191 7.57 8.82 5.16
N THR A 192 6.37 8.24 5.08
CA THR A 192 5.41 8.50 4.02
C THR A 192 4.91 9.95 4.07
N GLN A 193 4.58 10.46 5.25
CA GLN A 193 4.15 11.85 5.42
C GLN A 193 5.24 12.85 5.03
N GLN A 194 6.52 12.58 5.36
CA GLN A 194 7.64 13.41 4.90
C GLN A 194 7.74 13.44 3.37
N ALA A 195 7.70 12.26 2.72
CA ALA A 195 7.75 12.17 1.27
C ALA A 195 6.57 12.89 0.62
N LEU A 196 5.35 12.72 1.12
CA LEU A 196 4.15 13.36 0.58
C LEU A 196 4.15 14.89 0.80
N ALA A 197 4.69 15.38 1.90
CA ALA A 197 4.88 16.81 2.13
C ALA A 197 5.84 17.43 1.08
N VAL A 198 6.96 16.75 0.79
CA VAL A 198 7.88 17.16 -0.28
C VAL A 198 7.17 17.11 -1.65
N LEU A 199 6.41 16.04 -1.94
CA LEU A 199 5.64 15.91 -3.17
C LEU A 199 4.69 17.10 -3.34
N SER A 200 3.91 17.42 -2.32
CA SER A 200 2.96 18.53 -2.37
C SER A 200 3.67 19.87 -2.61
N THR A 201 4.69 20.17 -1.82
CA THR A 201 5.44 21.43 -1.92
C THR A 201 6.06 21.60 -3.32
N ARG A 202 6.77 20.59 -3.82
CA ARG A 202 7.44 20.65 -5.13
C ARG A 202 6.44 20.72 -6.29
N THR A 203 5.30 20.05 -6.18
CA THR A 203 4.22 20.14 -7.17
C THR A 203 3.64 21.55 -7.22
N LEU A 204 3.32 22.15 -6.07
CA LEU A 204 2.75 23.50 -6.01
C LEU A 204 3.74 24.58 -6.44
N GLU A 205 5.01 24.45 -6.09
CA GLU A 205 6.08 25.34 -6.58
C GLU A 205 6.18 25.32 -8.12
N ALA A 206 6.22 24.12 -8.72
CA ALA A 206 6.31 23.97 -10.16
C ALA A 206 5.08 24.55 -10.89
N LEU A 207 3.87 24.29 -10.37
CA LEU A 207 2.63 24.85 -10.91
C LEU A 207 2.59 26.38 -10.80
N THR A 208 3.06 26.93 -9.68
CA THR A 208 3.10 28.39 -9.48
C THR A 208 4.03 29.06 -10.48
N LEU A 209 5.19 28.47 -10.72
CA LEU A 209 6.16 29.01 -11.71
C LEU A 209 5.59 28.92 -13.12
N ASP A 210 5.01 27.80 -13.51
CA ASP A 210 4.47 27.60 -14.86
C ASP A 210 3.29 28.53 -15.15
N THR A 211 2.34 28.66 -14.21
CA THR A 211 1.18 29.56 -14.36
C THR A 211 1.52 31.05 -14.30
N SER A 212 2.67 31.41 -13.76
CA SER A 212 3.13 32.82 -13.75
C SER A 212 3.87 33.21 -15.03
N THR A 213 4.26 32.25 -15.86
CA THR A 213 5.03 32.45 -17.09
C THR A 213 4.16 32.42 -18.34
N ASN A 214 2.97 31.84 -18.23
CA ASN A 214 1.97 31.79 -19.30
C ASN A 214 0.84 32.81 -19.07
#